data_81a7aba137b2f538910e1c0c6735a900
#
_entry.id   81a7aba137b2f538910e1c0c6735a900
#
_cell.length_a   1.000
_cell.length_b   1.000
_cell.length_c   1.000
_cell.angle_alpha   90.00
_cell.angle_beta   90.00
_cell.angle_gamma   90.00
#
_symmetry.space_group_name_H-M   'P 1'
#
loop_
_entity.id
_entity.type
_entity.pdbx_description
1 polymer ?
#
loop_
_entity_poly.entity_id
_entity_poly.type
_entity_poly.pdbx_seq_one_letter_code
_entity_poly.pdbx_strand_id
1 'polypeptide(L)'
;MNKVMRVLLAVALVVGLGALFPGASGAATKPNTELTVSAASSLTDVFPVIADAFTKRYPDTEINFNFAGSSTIMNQVLAGAPVDVIATASEPTMQIGVDAQQVLRPPIFARNSMTIAVPAGNPANIKSLADLERGGLLLGVCDPVVPCGASAVEIFTKNKLNVTPVTRELDVRALLGKVISGDLDAGIVYITDVKAAGNKVEFVEIPVKDNVMTTYPIAMVLATENSELSNRFVNFVRFSTTSQAILRAFGFAKPW
;
A
#
# COMPACT_ATOMS: atom_id res chain seq x y z
N MET A 1 -10.85 39.46 -76.25
CA MET A 1 -10.31 38.78 -77.48
C MET A 1 -10.23 37.32 -77.14
N ASN A 2 -11.11 36.58 -77.78
CA ASN A 2 -10.93 35.33 -78.57
C ASN A 2 -10.32 34.11 -77.83
N LYS A 3 -10.83 32.96 -77.91
CA LYS A 3 -11.75 32.16 -78.74
C LYS A 3 -12.03 30.87 -77.94
N VAL A 4 -13.25 30.47 -77.73
CA VAL A 4 -14.02 29.49 -78.55
C VAL A 4 -13.43 28.08 -78.54
N MET A 5 -14.15 27.19 -77.85
CA MET A 5 -14.80 25.99 -78.45
C MET A 5 -13.95 24.72 -78.62
N ARG A 6 -14.25 23.64 -78.02
CA ARG A 6 -15.02 22.51 -78.63
C ARG A 6 -15.24 21.33 -77.63
N VAL A 7 -16.47 20.96 -77.63
CA VAL A 7 -17.10 19.76 -77.10
C VAL A 7 -16.45 18.51 -77.72
N LEU A 8 -16.25 17.47 -76.96
CA LEU A 8 -16.37 16.09 -77.38
C LEU A 8 -16.91 15.20 -76.23
N LEU A 9 -18.04 14.64 -76.52
CA LEU A 9 -18.74 13.58 -75.82
C LEU A 9 -17.89 12.29 -75.87
N ALA A 10 -17.68 11.66 -74.69
CA ALA A 10 -17.32 10.25 -74.70
C ALA A 10 -18.14 9.59 -73.59
N VAL A 11 -19.08 8.75 -74.04
CA VAL A 11 -19.84 7.80 -73.21
C VAL A 11 -18.85 6.72 -72.77
N ALA A 12 -18.75 6.50 -71.44
CA ALA A 12 -18.04 5.37 -70.88
C ALA A 12 -18.87 4.71 -69.77
N LEU A 13 -19.30 3.57 -70.10
CA LEU A 13 -19.74 2.39 -69.36
C LEU A 13 -19.65 2.48 -67.80
N VAL A 14 -20.80 2.39 -67.17
CA VAL A 14 -20.92 2.11 -65.73
C VAL A 14 -20.64 0.63 -65.52
N VAL A 15 -19.43 0.31 -65.05
CA VAL A 15 -19.13 -0.98 -64.42
C VAL A 15 -19.29 -0.80 -62.93
N GLY A 16 -20.30 -1.45 -62.39
CA GLY A 16 -20.55 -1.46 -60.93
C GLY A 16 -19.41 -2.16 -60.22
N LEU A 17 -18.61 -1.37 -59.49
CA LEU A 17 -17.70 -1.90 -58.48
C LEU A 17 -18.42 -1.83 -57.13
N GLY A 18 -18.83 -3.01 -56.64
CA GLY A 18 -19.33 -3.18 -55.29
C GLY A 18 -18.28 -2.67 -54.28
N ALA A 19 -18.58 -1.57 -53.61
CA ALA A 19 -17.80 -1.12 -52.45
C ALA A 19 -17.90 -2.16 -51.33
N LEU A 20 -16.86 -2.99 -51.21
CA LEU A 20 -16.55 -3.71 -49.98
C LEU A 20 -16.21 -2.67 -48.93
N PHE A 21 -17.17 -2.35 -48.07
CA PHE A 21 -16.88 -1.68 -46.83
C PHE A 21 -15.97 -2.61 -46.03
N PRO A 22 -14.73 -2.21 -45.68
CA PRO A 22 -13.97 -2.94 -44.68
C PRO A 22 -14.76 -2.80 -43.39
N GLY A 23 -15.31 -3.94 -42.93
CA GLY A 23 -15.90 -4.02 -41.60
C GLY A 23 -14.89 -3.44 -40.60
N ALA A 24 -15.27 -2.39 -39.90
CA ALA A 24 -14.52 -1.92 -38.76
C ALA A 24 -14.44 -3.10 -37.80
N SER A 25 -13.32 -3.83 -37.84
CA SER A 25 -12.94 -4.71 -36.72
C SER A 25 -12.81 -3.80 -35.52
N GLY A 26 -13.87 -3.69 -34.74
CA GLY A 26 -13.80 -3.15 -33.39
C GLY A 26 -12.71 -3.97 -32.71
N ALA A 27 -11.54 -3.38 -32.51
CA ALA A 27 -10.55 -3.92 -31.60
C ALA A 27 -11.29 -4.07 -30.28
N ALA A 28 -11.65 -5.31 -29.93
CA ALA A 28 -12.10 -5.62 -28.59
C ALA A 28 -10.98 -5.13 -27.67
N THR A 29 -11.22 -4.02 -26.98
CA THR A 29 -10.32 -3.56 -25.94
C THR A 29 -10.19 -4.74 -24.97
N LYS A 30 -8.97 -5.30 -24.86
CA LYS A 30 -8.68 -6.27 -23.82
C LYS A 30 -9.22 -5.68 -22.53
N PRO A 31 -10.00 -6.44 -21.73
CA PRO A 31 -10.41 -5.96 -20.42
C PRO A 31 -9.15 -5.50 -19.70
N ASN A 32 -9.23 -4.32 -19.07
CA ASN A 32 -8.11 -3.79 -18.32
C ASN A 32 -7.79 -4.79 -17.19
N THR A 33 -6.65 -5.46 -17.30
CA THR A 33 -6.21 -6.51 -16.38
C THR A 33 -5.16 -5.97 -15.40
N GLU A 34 -4.87 -4.68 -15.47
CA GLU A 34 -3.92 -3.99 -14.63
C GLU A 34 -4.62 -3.41 -13.41
N LEU A 35 -4.04 -3.60 -12.23
CA LEU A 35 -4.54 -3.12 -10.95
C LEU A 35 -3.46 -2.31 -10.24
N THR A 36 -3.72 -1.06 -9.93
CA THR A 36 -2.84 -0.20 -9.13
C THR A 36 -3.26 -0.24 -7.67
N VAL A 37 -2.36 -0.75 -6.82
CA VAL A 37 -2.59 -0.90 -5.38
C VAL A 37 -1.67 0.03 -4.60
N SER A 38 -2.21 1.04 -3.93
CA SER A 38 -1.47 1.87 -2.96
C SER A 38 -1.60 1.27 -1.56
N ALA A 39 -0.48 0.94 -0.94
CA ALA A 39 -0.46 0.24 0.33
C ALA A 39 0.54 0.82 1.33
N ALA A 40 0.23 0.70 2.62
CA ALA A 40 1.11 1.09 3.70
C ALA A 40 2.49 0.43 3.54
N SER A 41 3.58 1.15 3.83
CA SER A 41 4.95 0.67 3.69
C SER A 41 5.25 -0.63 4.46
N SER A 42 4.56 -0.89 5.57
CA SER A 42 4.64 -2.16 6.32
C SER A 42 4.10 -3.38 5.55
N LEU A 43 3.41 -3.17 4.42
CA LEU A 43 2.87 -4.23 3.55
C LEU A 43 3.82 -4.59 2.39
N THR A 44 4.97 -3.92 2.28
CA THR A 44 5.90 -4.05 1.14
C THR A 44 6.35 -5.49 0.89
N ASP A 45 6.56 -6.29 1.94
CA ASP A 45 7.04 -7.67 1.75
C ASP A 45 5.90 -8.68 1.57
N VAL A 46 4.75 -8.44 2.19
CA VAL A 46 3.65 -9.41 2.20
C VAL A 46 2.73 -9.27 1.00
N PHE A 47 2.47 -8.05 0.53
CA PHE A 47 1.52 -7.82 -0.58
C PHE A 47 1.99 -8.39 -1.92
N PRO A 48 3.28 -8.33 -2.31
CA PRO A 48 3.75 -9.02 -3.52
C PRO A 48 3.51 -10.53 -3.46
N VAL A 49 3.72 -11.19 -2.30
CA VAL A 49 3.46 -12.63 -2.14
C VAL A 49 1.95 -12.94 -2.23
N ILE A 50 1.10 -12.05 -1.73
CA ILE A 50 -0.36 -12.17 -1.89
C ILE A 50 -0.76 -11.96 -3.36
N ALA A 51 -0.14 -10.99 -4.05
CA ALA A 51 -0.36 -10.74 -5.47
C ALA A 51 0.02 -11.95 -6.33
N ASP A 52 1.16 -12.58 -6.06
CA ASP A 52 1.56 -13.81 -6.73
C ASP A 52 0.55 -14.95 -6.54
N ALA A 53 -0.05 -15.04 -5.36
CA ALA A 53 -1.10 -16.02 -5.10
C ALA A 53 -2.42 -15.65 -5.78
N PHE A 54 -2.73 -14.35 -5.91
CA PHE A 54 -3.89 -13.84 -6.62
C PHE A 54 -3.77 -14.08 -8.13
N THR A 55 -2.63 -13.76 -8.74
CA THR A 55 -2.40 -13.90 -10.19
C THR A 55 -2.36 -15.37 -10.63
N LYS A 56 -1.96 -16.31 -9.77
CA LYS A 56 -2.14 -17.75 -10.04
C LYS A 56 -3.60 -18.14 -10.24
N ARG A 57 -4.53 -17.45 -9.58
CA ARG A 57 -5.99 -17.66 -9.73
C ARG A 57 -6.59 -16.82 -10.85
N TYR A 58 -5.98 -15.67 -11.16
CA TYR A 58 -6.39 -14.71 -12.16
C TYR A 58 -5.20 -14.35 -13.06
N PRO A 59 -4.78 -15.27 -13.96
CA PRO A 59 -3.47 -15.20 -14.65
C PRO A 59 -3.32 -14.01 -15.60
N ASP A 60 -4.44 -13.40 -16.04
CA ASP A 60 -4.41 -12.23 -16.92
C ASP A 60 -4.31 -10.90 -16.14
N THR A 61 -4.03 -10.95 -14.84
CA THR A 61 -3.95 -9.76 -13.99
C THR A 61 -2.50 -9.35 -13.73
N GLU A 62 -2.20 -8.07 -13.94
CA GLU A 62 -0.97 -7.41 -13.50
C GLU A 62 -1.28 -6.51 -12.30
N ILE A 63 -0.46 -6.58 -11.25
CA ILE A 63 -0.64 -5.75 -10.05
C ILE A 63 0.59 -4.86 -9.86
N ASN A 64 0.36 -3.55 -9.92
CA ASN A 64 1.36 -2.54 -9.68
C ASN A 64 1.19 -1.96 -8.27
N PHE A 65 2.28 -1.91 -7.51
CA PHE A 65 2.25 -1.42 -6.14
C PHE A 65 2.91 -0.05 -6.01
N ASN A 66 2.27 0.80 -5.19
CA ASN A 66 2.84 2.01 -4.63
C ASN A 66 2.88 1.87 -3.11
N PHE A 67 4.08 1.73 -2.52
CA PHE A 67 4.24 1.60 -1.08
C PHE A 67 4.77 2.89 -0.48
N ALA A 68 4.03 3.46 0.49
CA ALA A 68 4.46 4.64 1.24
C ALA A 68 3.75 4.69 2.60
N GLY A 69 3.99 5.73 3.40
CA GLY A 69 3.23 5.98 4.62
C GLY A 69 1.73 6.11 4.31
N SER A 70 0.88 5.56 5.18
CA SER A 70 -0.57 5.54 4.92
C SER A 70 -1.17 6.93 4.68
N SER A 71 -0.69 7.95 5.39
CA SER A 71 -1.15 9.33 5.18
C SER A 71 -0.72 9.87 3.81
N THR A 72 0.47 9.49 3.34
CA THR A 72 0.97 9.86 2.00
C THR A 72 0.10 9.27 0.90
N ILE A 73 -0.16 7.95 0.94
CA ILE A 73 -1.00 7.30 -0.08
C ILE A 73 -2.45 7.80 -0.04
N MET A 74 -2.99 8.10 1.14
CA MET A 74 -4.32 8.68 1.27
C MET A 74 -4.37 10.07 0.64
N ASN A 75 -3.38 10.93 0.88
CA ASN A 75 -3.30 12.24 0.26
C ASN A 75 -3.18 12.14 -1.28
N GLN A 76 -2.49 11.13 -1.81
CA GLN A 76 -2.44 10.87 -3.25
C GLN A 76 -3.82 10.51 -3.81
N VAL A 77 -4.58 9.65 -3.12
CA VAL A 77 -5.96 9.32 -3.50
C VAL A 77 -6.85 10.56 -3.46
N LEU A 78 -6.75 11.39 -2.41
CA LEU A 78 -7.51 12.65 -2.31
C LEU A 78 -7.15 13.65 -3.41
N ALA A 79 -5.91 13.62 -3.90
CA ALA A 79 -5.44 14.43 -5.02
C ALA A 79 -5.81 13.85 -6.40
N GLY A 80 -6.56 12.73 -6.46
CA GLY A 80 -7.00 12.11 -7.70
C GLY A 80 -5.96 11.23 -8.39
N ALA A 81 -4.97 10.69 -7.65
CA ALA A 81 -4.04 9.71 -8.21
C ALA A 81 -4.81 8.47 -8.73
N PRO A 82 -4.39 7.89 -9.87
CA PRO A 82 -5.05 6.72 -10.47
C PRO A 82 -4.73 5.46 -9.64
N VAL A 83 -5.50 5.23 -8.59
CA VAL A 83 -5.37 4.12 -7.65
C VAL A 83 -6.67 3.32 -7.66
N ASP A 84 -6.57 2.01 -7.77
CA ASP A 84 -7.72 1.11 -7.77
C ASP A 84 -8.05 0.60 -6.37
N VAL A 85 -7.02 0.26 -5.60
CA VAL A 85 -7.15 -0.27 -4.24
C VAL A 85 -6.22 0.46 -3.30
N ILE A 86 -6.70 0.82 -2.12
CA ILE A 86 -5.90 1.39 -1.03
C ILE A 86 -5.94 0.49 0.21
N ALA A 87 -4.77 0.27 0.84
CA ALA A 87 -4.64 -0.45 2.10
C ALA A 87 -3.79 0.36 3.09
N THR A 88 -4.37 0.72 4.23
CA THR A 88 -3.70 1.55 5.24
C THR A 88 -3.38 0.75 6.52
N ALA A 89 -2.46 1.27 7.33
CA ALA A 89 -2.08 0.69 8.61
C ALA A 89 -2.88 1.26 9.80
N SER A 90 -3.96 1.98 9.54
CA SER A 90 -4.88 2.47 10.59
C SER A 90 -6.26 2.79 10.03
N GLU A 91 -7.28 2.57 10.86
CA GLU A 91 -8.67 2.98 10.56
C GLU A 91 -8.81 4.52 10.50
N PRO A 92 -8.24 5.32 11.41
CA PRO A 92 -8.33 6.78 11.31
C PRO A 92 -7.86 7.33 9.96
N THR A 93 -6.74 6.82 9.41
CA THR A 93 -6.27 7.26 8.09
C THR A 93 -7.24 6.85 6.98
N MET A 94 -7.79 5.65 7.05
CA MET A 94 -8.78 5.19 6.04
C MET A 94 -10.09 5.97 6.16
N GLN A 95 -10.48 6.38 7.37
CA GLN A 95 -11.69 7.16 7.62
C GLN A 95 -11.66 8.51 6.87
N ILE A 96 -10.48 9.13 6.72
CA ILE A 96 -10.32 10.35 5.92
C ILE A 96 -10.82 10.11 4.47
N GLY A 97 -10.49 8.97 3.88
CA GLY A 97 -10.98 8.60 2.55
C GLY A 97 -12.48 8.31 2.49
N VAL A 98 -13.04 7.77 3.57
CA VAL A 98 -14.51 7.57 3.71
C VAL A 98 -15.23 8.90 3.79
N ASP A 99 -14.75 9.81 4.64
CA ASP A 99 -15.33 11.14 4.84
C ASP A 99 -15.26 11.99 3.56
N ALA A 100 -14.19 11.80 2.78
CA ALA A 100 -14.01 12.43 1.47
C ALA A 100 -14.73 11.69 0.33
N GLN A 101 -15.51 10.65 0.63
CA GLN A 101 -16.23 9.83 -0.35
C GLN A 101 -15.30 9.22 -1.45
N GLN A 102 -14.06 8.91 -1.10
CA GLN A 102 -13.12 8.23 -2.00
C GLN A 102 -13.19 6.70 -1.87
N VAL A 103 -13.64 6.20 -0.73
CA VAL A 103 -13.80 4.76 -0.45
C VAL A 103 -15.07 4.50 0.36
N LEU A 104 -15.64 3.29 0.26
CA LEU A 104 -16.82 2.89 1.03
C LEU A 104 -16.54 1.70 1.93
N ARG A 105 -16.90 1.83 3.23
CA ARG A 105 -16.94 0.73 4.21
C ARG A 105 -15.72 -0.19 4.15
N PRO A 106 -14.51 0.32 4.40
CA PRO A 106 -13.29 -0.46 4.31
C PRO A 106 -13.28 -1.59 5.34
N PRO A 107 -13.24 -2.87 4.93
CA PRO A 107 -13.09 -3.98 5.86
C PRO A 107 -11.67 -4.06 6.42
N ILE A 108 -11.56 -4.50 7.69
CA ILE A 108 -10.28 -4.87 8.28
C ILE A 108 -9.86 -6.24 7.71
N PHE A 109 -8.60 -6.37 7.28
CA PHE A 109 -8.07 -7.64 6.77
C PHE A 109 -6.94 -8.23 7.64
N ALA A 110 -6.31 -7.41 8.49
CA ALA A 110 -5.25 -7.82 9.39
C ALA A 110 -5.14 -6.87 10.59
N ARG A 111 -4.37 -7.28 11.60
CA ARG A 111 -3.91 -6.45 12.71
C ARG A 111 -2.42 -6.61 12.89
N ASN A 112 -1.79 -5.64 13.57
CA ASN A 112 -0.37 -5.66 13.87
C ASN A 112 -0.11 -5.03 15.24
N SER A 113 1.05 -5.27 15.82
CA SER A 113 1.50 -4.67 17.05
C SER A 113 2.89 -4.06 16.90
N MET A 114 3.25 -3.18 17.81
CA MET A 114 4.54 -2.51 17.80
C MET A 114 5.60 -3.31 18.56
N THR A 115 6.86 -3.04 18.22
CA THR A 115 8.04 -3.56 18.91
C THR A 115 9.16 -2.53 18.86
N ILE A 116 10.19 -2.69 19.67
CA ILE A 116 11.40 -1.87 19.58
C ILE A 116 12.38 -2.64 18.67
N ALA A 117 12.69 -2.10 17.50
CA ALA A 117 13.77 -2.60 16.67
C ALA A 117 15.10 -2.00 17.16
N VAL A 118 16.15 -2.81 17.20
CA VAL A 118 17.52 -2.42 17.51
C VAL A 118 18.47 -3.02 16.48
N PRO A 119 19.64 -2.40 16.21
CA PRO A 119 20.64 -3.01 15.34
C PRO A 119 21.02 -4.41 15.82
N ALA A 120 21.52 -5.26 14.91
CA ALA A 120 21.98 -6.60 15.26
C ALA A 120 23.02 -6.56 16.39
N GLY A 121 22.88 -7.44 17.38
CA GLY A 121 23.71 -7.45 18.60
C GLY A 121 23.32 -6.42 19.65
N ASN A 122 22.30 -5.60 19.42
CA ASN A 122 21.77 -4.62 20.37
C ASN A 122 22.85 -3.81 21.12
N PRO A 123 23.70 -3.07 20.41
CA PRO A 123 24.87 -2.42 21.02
C PRO A 123 24.52 -1.42 22.11
N ALA A 124 23.34 -0.82 22.05
CA ALA A 124 22.85 0.09 23.08
C ALA A 124 22.25 -0.64 24.31
N ASN A 125 22.22 -1.98 24.30
CA ASN A 125 21.70 -2.82 25.39
C ASN A 125 20.31 -2.39 25.88
N ILE A 126 19.38 -2.22 24.94
CA ILE A 126 17.98 -1.88 25.19
C ILE A 126 17.22 -3.15 25.55
N LYS A 127 16.48 -3.16 26.67
CA LYS A 127 15.76 -4.33 27.17
C LYS A 127 14.27 -4.07 27.41
N SER A 128 13.85 -2.81 27.41
CA SER A 128 12.48 -2.42 27.73
C SER A 128 12.13 -1.06 27.15
N LEU A 129 10.83 -0.71 27.22
CA LEU A 129 10.36 0.65 26.90
C LEU A 129 11.02 1.73 27.76
N ALA A 130 11.31 1.44 29.05
CA ALA A 130 11.93 2.41 29.94
C ALA A 130 13.35 2.81 29.51
N ASP A 131 14.06 1.92 28.82
CA ASP A 131 15.39 2.24 28.30
C ASP A 131 15.39 3.31 27.21
N LEU A 132 14.24 3.56 26.59
CA LEU A 132 14.08 4.60 25.56
C LEU A 132 14.14 6.03 26.12
N GLU A 133 14.05 6.19 27.45
CA GLU A 133 14.20 7.48 28.12
C GLU A 133 15.67 7.84 28.43
N ARG A 134 16.61 6.94 28.15
CA ARG A 134 18.05 7.19 28.43
C ARG A 134 18.58 8.38 27.62
N GLY A 135 19.25 9.29 28.32
CA GLY A 135 19.92 10.42 27.65
C GLY A 135 21.00 9.94 26.67
N GLY A 136 21.08 10.59 25.52
CA GLY A 136 22.07 10.28 24.47
C GLY A 136 21.71 9.09 23.59
N LEU A 137 20.55 8.43 23.80
CA LEU A 137 20.08 7.37 22.92
C LEU A 137 19.62 7.96 21.57
N LEU A 138 20.10 7.40 20.47
CA LEU A 138 19.64 7.75 19.12
C LEU A 138 18.34 7.01 18.81
N LEU A 139 17.23 7.48 19.40
CA LEU A 139 15.89 6.92 19.17
C LEU A 139 15.24 7.57 17.96
N GLY A 140 14.81 6.74 16.99
CA GLY A 140 13.91 7.15 15.92
C GLY A 140 12.48 6.72 16.16
N VAL A 141 11.52 7.51 15.67
CA VAL A 141 10.10 7.15 15.60
C VAL A 141 9.52 7.59 14.26
N CYS A 142 8.35 7.09 13.92
CA CYS A 142 7.58 7.72 12.85
C CYS A 142 6.99 9.05 13.32
N ASP A 143 6.68 9.95 12.38
CA ASP A 143 5.96 11.18 12.65
C ASP A 143 4.52 10.84 13.11
N PRO A 144 3.97 11.54 14.11
CA PRO A 144 2.62 11.30 14.61
C PRO A 144 1.50 11.38 13.56
N VAL A 145 1.74 12.04 12.44
CA VAL A 145 0.75 12.15 11.34
C VAL A 145 0.59 10.83 10.56
N VAL A 146 1.48 9.85 10.76
CA VAL A 146 1.38 8.52 10.13
C VAL A 146 1.09 7.44 11.16
N PRO A 147 0.49 6.27 10.76
CA PRO A 147 0.02 5.26 11.71
C PRO A 147 1.05 4.76 12.72
N CYS A 148 2.29 4.47 12.28
CA CYS A 148 3.35 4.01 13.18
C CYS A 148 3.73 5.07 14.23
N GLY A 149 3.71 6.35 13.86
CA GLY A 149 3.98 7.47 14.78
C GLY A 149 2.83 7.69 15.77
N ALA A 150 1.59 7.65 15.31
CA ALA A 150 0.43 7.71 16.18
C ALA A 150 0.45 6.57 17.22
N SER A 151 0.78 5.34 16.79
CA SER A 151 0.93 4.19 17.70
C SER A 151 2.08 4.37 18.70
N ALA A 152 3.22 4.93 18.27
CA ALA A 152 4.34 5.22 19.18
C ALA A 152 3.94 6.26 20.23
N VAL A 153 3.25 7.33 19.85
CA VAL A 153 2.73 8.35 20.79
C VAL A 153 1.76 7.74 21.78
N GLU A 154 0.86 6.86 21.33
CA GLU A 154 -0.08 6.17 22.21
C GLU A 154 0.66 5.28 23.23
N ILE A 155 1.68 4.51 22.79
CA ILE A 155 2.52 3.69 23.68
C ILE A 155 3.21 4.58 24.73
N PHE A 156 3.83 5.67 24.31
CA PHE A 156 4.55 6.56 25.25
C PHE A 156 3.60 7.20 26.26
N THR A 157 2.44 7.67 25.80
CA THR A 157 1.42 8.26 26.67
C THR A 157 0.88 7.24 27.69
N LYS A 158 0.50 6.04 27.20
CA LYS A 158 -0.02 4.95 28.03
C LYS A 158 0.97 4.52 29.13
N ASN A 159 2.26 4.49 28.79
CA ASN A 159 3.33 4.07 29.70
C ASN A 159 3.98 5.25 30.45
N LYS A 160 3.47 6.49 30.28
CA LYS A 160 4.00 7.71 30.92
C LYS A 160 5.48 7.95 30.64
N LEU A 161 5.94 7.60 29.41
CA LEU A 161 7.33 7.78 29.01
C LEU A 161 7.56 9.18 28.45
N ASN A 162 8.66 9.80 28.87
CA ASN A 162 9.11 11.08 28.35
C ASN A 162 10.32 10.88 27.44
N VAL A 163 10.06 10.51 26.19
CA VAL A 163 11.10 10.22 25.19
C VAL A 163 11.30 11.39 24.24
N THR A 164 12.54 11.62 23.83
CA THR A 164 12.91 12.65 22.87
C THR A 164 13.57 11.99 21.65
N PRO A 165 12.79 11.67 20.60
CA PRO A 165 13.35 11.09 19.37
C PRO A 165 14.28 12.07 18.67
N VAL A 166 15.41 11.56 18.12
CA VAL A 166 16.36 12.37 17.32
C VAL A 166 15.87 12.54 15.88
N THR A 167 14.96 11.69 15.40
CA THR A 167 14.36 11.80 14.05
C THR A 167 12.92 11.29 14.04
N ARG A 168 12.16 11.81 13.06
CA ARG A 168 10.77 11.40 12.78
C ARG A 168 10.65 11.07 11.30
N GLU A 169 10.21 9.84 10.99
CA GLU A 169 10.11 9.36 9.63
C GLU A 169 8.64 9.34 9.15
N LEU A 170 8.43 9.60 7.88
CA LEU A 170 7.08 9.61 7.29
C LEU A 170 6.57 8.20 6.93
N ASP A 171 7.39 7.17 7.10
CA ASP A 171 7.00 5.78 6.99
C ASP A 171 7.90 4.86 7.82
N VAL A 172 7.38 3.66 8.13
CA VAL A 172 8.09 2.72 9.02
C VAL A 172 9.30 2.06 8.35
N ARG A 173 9.35 1.98 7.02
CA ARG A 173 10.49 1.38 6.30
C ARG A 173 11.69 2.30 6.27
N ALA A 174 11.46 3.61 6.14
CA ALA A 174 12.51 4.60 6.31
C ALA A 174 13.10 4.54 7.73
N LEU A 175 12.25 4.44 8.76
CA LEU A 175 12.69 4.27 10.15
C LEU A 175 13.50 2.97 10.34
N LEU A 176 12.97 1.83 9.89
CA LEU A 176 13.66 0.54 9.99
C LEU A 176 15.01 0.56 9.27
N GLY A 177 15.08 1.20 8.09
CA GLY A 177 16.32 1.35 7.32
C GLY A 177 17.44 2.00 8.13
N LYS A 178 17.13 3.07 8.88
CA LYS A 178 18.08 3.76 9.76
C LYS A 178 18.50 2.91 10.97
N VAL A 179 17.64 2.03 11.48
CA VAL A 179 18.04 1.06 12.51
C VAL A 179 18.96 -0.01 11.91
N ILE A 180 18.63 -0.53 10.71
CA ILE A 180 19.48 -1.52 10.01
C ILE A 180 20.88 -0.98 9.70
N SER A 181 20.97 0.29 9.29
CA SER A 181 22.27 0.93 8.98
C SER A 181 23.09 1.27 10.22
N GLY A 182 22.48 1.25 11.43
CA GLY A 182 23.12 1.66 12.66
C GLY A 182 23.17 3.18 12.87
N ASP A 183 22.43 3.96 12.07
CA ASP A 183 22.25 5.40 12.28
C ASP A 183 21.39 5.70 13.52
N LEU A 184 20.64 4.70 13.99
CA LEU A 184 19.81 4.75 15.19
C LEU A 184 20.11 3.57 16.11
N ASP A 185 20.08 3.81 17.39
CA ASP A 185 20.19 2.78 18.44
C ASP A 185 18.89 2.00 18.59
N ALA A 186 17.76 2.62 18.32
CA ALA A 186 16.44 2.02 18.40
C ALA A 186 15.40 2.74 17.51
N GLY A 187 14.34 1.98 17.15
CA GLY A 187 13.14 2.53 16.51
C GLY A 187 11.88 1.78 16.96
N ILE A 188 10.75 2.49 17.10
CA ILE A 188 9.44 1.86 17.31
C ILE A 188 8.84 1.52 15.95
N VAL A 189 8.76 0.23 15.63
CA VAL A 189 8.30 -0.32 14.36
C VAL A 189 7.24 -1.40 14.59
N TYR A 190 6.66 -1.94 13.53
CA TYR A 190 5.76 -3.09 13.66
C TYR A 190 6.53 -4.40 13.82
N ILE A 191 5.93 -5.39 14.50
CA ILE A 191 6.52 -6.72 14.64
C ILE A 191 6.77 -7.40 13.27
N THR A 192 5.95 -7.11 12.29
CA THR A 192 6.11 -7.61 10.91
C THR A 192 7.34 -7.05 10.22
N ASP A 193 7.74 -5.81 10.52
CA ASP A 193 8.92 -5.17 9.94
C ASP A 193 10.21 -5.85 10.41
N VAL A 194 10.33 -6.15 11.69
CA VAL A 194 11.50 -6.86 12.22
C VAL A 194 11.54 -8.30 11.74
N LYS A 195 10.39 -8.97 11.59
CA LYS A 195 10.33 -10.31 10.99
C LYS A 195 10.81 -10.31 9.55
N ALA A 196 10.40 -9.32 8.75
CA ALA A 196 10.84 -9.19 7.37
C ALA A 196 12.33 -8.83 7.26
N ALA A 197 12.86 -8.03 8.20
CA ALA A 197 14.29 -7.68 8.24
C ALA A 197 15.19 -8.88 8.61
N GLY A 198 14.65 -9.89 9.28
CA GLY A 198 15.38 -11.09 9.70
C GLY A 198 16.56 -10.76 10.62
N ASN A 199 17.74 -11.29 10.31
CA ASN A 199 18.94 -11.12 11.14
C ASN A 199 19.62 -9.73 11.02
N LYS A 200 19.07 -8.80 10.26
CA LYS A 200 19.60 -7.44 10.13
C LYS A 200 19.31 -6.57 11.35
N VAL A 201 18.32 -6.94 12.13
CA VAL A 201 17.90 -6.29 13.37
C VAL A 201 17.55 -7.32 14.41
N GLU A 202 17.64 -6.92 15.67
CA GLU A 202 16.98 -7.59 16.79
C GLU A 202 15.78 -6.78 17.24
N PHE A 203 14.95 -7.37 18.10
CA PHE A 203 13.79 -6.66 18.64
C PHE A 203 13.67 -6.89 20.15
N VAL A 204 13.15 -5.87 20.79
CA VAL A 204 12.76 -5.93 22.21
C VAL A 204 11.25 -5.89 22.26
N GLU A 205 10.65 -6.92 22.83
CA GLU A 205 9.20 -7.05 22.93
C GLU A 205 8.59 -5.95 23.81
N ILE A 206 7.50 -5.37 23.33
CA ILE A 206 6.64 -4.50 24.14
C ILE A 206 5.53 -5.39 24.71
N PRO A 207 5.43 -5.56 26.05
CA PRO A 207 4.40 -6.38 26.64
C PRO A 207 2.99 -5.99 26.19
N VAL A 208 2.10 -6.94 25.99
CA VAL A 208 0.74 -6.70 25.45
C VAL A 208 -0.01 -5.62 26.23
N LYS A 209 0.14 -5.60 27.57
CA LYS A 209 -0.48 -4.58 28.44
C LYS A 209 0.01 -3.16 28.19
N ASP A 210 1.23 -3.01 27.66
CA ASP A 210 1.94 -1.75 27.45
C ASP A 210 1.93 -1.36 25.95
N ASN A 211 1.52 -2.28 25.08
CA ASN A 211 1.49 -2.14 23.63
C ASN A 211 0.14 -1.60 23.11
N VAL A 212 0.08 -1.29 21.83
CA VAL A 212 -1.13 -0.99 21.07
C VAL A 212 -1.27 -1.94 19.89
N MET A 213 -2.52 -2.23 19.54
CA MET A 213 -2.85 -3.04 18.37
C MET A 213 -3.40 -2.12 17.30
N THR A 214 -2.80 -2.14 16.12
CA THR A 214 -3.28 -1.39 14.96
C THR A 214 -4.03 -2.30 14.00
N THR A 215 -5.01 -1.74 13.32
CA THR A 215 -5.86 -2.42 12.34
C THR A 215 -5.50 -1.98 10.94
N TYR A 216 -5.60 -2.91 9.99
CA TYR A 216 -5.30 -2.71 8.59
C TYR A 216 -6.58 -2.83 7.76
N PRO A 217 -7.20 -1.71 7.40
CA PRO A 217 -8.30 -1.68 6.46
C PRO A 217 -7.79 -1.68 5.00
N ILE A 218 -8.61 -2.23 4.11
CA ILE A 218 -8.41 -2.23 2.67
C ILE A 218 -9.70 -1.84 1.96
N ALA A 219 -9.63 -1.06 0.91
CA ALA A 219 -10.80 -0.65 0.14
C ALA A 219 -10.50 -0.47 -1.35
N MET A 220 -11.51 -0.67 -2.16
CA MET A 220 -11.54 -0.16 -3.53
C MET A 220 -11.72 1.35 -3.50
N VAL A 221 -10.99 2.08 -4.34
CA VAL A 221 -11.19 3.52 -4.58
C VAL A 221 -12.37 3.70 -5.52
N LEU A 222 -13.29 4.62 -5.21
CA LEU A 222 -14.54 4.76 -5.96
C LEU A 222 -14.36 5.27 -7.39
N ALA A 223 -13.27 6.02 -7.64
CA ALA A 223 -12.94 6.54 -8.97
C ALA A 223 -12.32 5.49 -9.91
N THR A 224 -12.11 4.25 -9.45
CA THR A 224 -11.50 3.19 -10.27
C THR A 224 -12.37 2.80 -11.46
N GLU A 225 -11.76 2.63 -12.62
CA GLU A 225 -12.39 2.01 -13.79
C GLU A 225 -12.37 0.47 -13.74
N ASN A 226 -11.60 -0.10 -12.79
CA ASN A 226 -11.37 -1.53 -12.60
C ASN A 226 -12.16 -2.12 -11.41
N SER A 227 -13.40 -1.66 -11.20
CA SER A 227 -14.16 -1.96 -9.96
C SER A 227 -14.35 -3.45 -9.69
N GLU A 228 -14.57 -4.27 -10.71
CA GLU A 228 -14.72 -5.72 -10.55
C GLU A 228 -13.42 -6.39 -10.09
N LEU A 229 -12.30 -6.07 -10.73
CA LEU A 229 -10.99 -6.61 -10.39
C LEU A 229 -10.53 -6.14 -9.01
N SER A 230 -10.75 -4.86 -8.69
CA SER A 230 -10.48 -4.27 -7.37
C SER A 230 -11.24 -5.00 -6.26
N ASN A 231 -12.53 -5.24 -6.45
CA ASN A 231 -13.34 -5.99 -5.49
C ASN A 231 -12.87 -7.45 -5.35
N ARG A 232 -12.47 -8.10 -6.44
CA ARG A 232 -11.90 -9.45 -6.40
C ARG A 232 -10.61 -9.49 -5.58
N PHE A 233 -9.71 -8.50 -5.76
CA PHE A 233 -8.47 -8.40 -4.99
C PHE A 233 -8.74 -8.11 -3.51
N VAL A 234 -9.58 -7.13 -3.18
CA VAL A 234 -9.99 -6.83 -1.80
C VAL A 234 -10.55 -8.07 -1.10
N ASN A 235 -11.47 -8.79 -1.77
CA ASN A 235 -12.06 -10.01 -1.23
C ASN A 235 -11.03 -11.15 -1.10
N PHE A 236 -10.09 -11.27 -2.03
CA PHE A 236 -9.01 -12.25 -1.94
C PHE A 236 -8.10 -11.97 -0.75
N VAL A 237 -7.67 -10.72 -0.56
CA VAL A 237 -6.84 -10.33 0.59
C VAL A 237 -7.57 -10.68 1.89
N ARG A 238 -8.85 -10.41 1.98
CA ARG A 238 -9.65 -10.55 3.20
C ARG A 238 -10.06 -11.99 3.50
N PHE A 239 -10.53 -12.73 2.51
CA PHE A 239 -11.23 -14.00 2.74
C PHE A 239 -10.50 -15.24 2.24
N SER A 240 -9.50 -15.10 1.35
CA SER A 240 -8.75 -16.27 0.89
C SER A 240 -7.96 -16.89 2.04
N THR A 241 -8.13 -18.19 2.22
CA THR A 241 -7.34 -18.96 3.20
C THR A 241 -5.84 -18.86 2.91
N THR A 242 -5.47 -18.80 1.62
CA THR A 242 -4.09 -18.60 1.17
C THR A 242 -3.57 -17.22 1.60
N SER A 243 -4.30 -16.14 1.29
CA SER A 243 -3.91 -14.78 1.70
C SER A 243 -3.78 -14.66 3.21
N GLN A 244 -4.76 -15.16 3.95
CA GLN A 244 -4.74 -15.14 5.41
C GLN A 244 -3.61 -16.00 6.01
N ALA A 245 -3.22 -17.10 5.36
CA ALA A 245 -2.05 -17.90 5.77
C ALA A 245 -0.74 -17.13 5.52
N ILE A 246 -0.62 -16.45 4.37
CA ILE A 246 0.52 -15.60 4.04
C ILE A 246 0.64 -14.48 5.08
N LEU A 247 -0.43 -13.73 5.37
CA LEU A 247 -0.42 -12.67 6.39
C LEU A 247 0.10 -13.18 7.74
N ARG A 248 -0.38 -14.33 8.21
CA ARG A 248 0.10 -14.93 9.46
C ARG A 248 1.58 -15.33 9.42
N ALA A 249 2.04 -15.87 8.28
CA ALA A 249 3.45 -16.23 8.11
C ALA A 249 4.37 -15.01 8.23
N PHE A 250 3.92 -13.85 7.74
CA PHE A 250 4.62 -12.57 7.90
C PHE A 250 4.42 -11.92 9.29
N GLY A 251 3.60 -12.50 10.16
CA GLY A 251 3.44 -12.05 11.54
C GLY A 251 2.23 -11.16 11.80
N PHE A 252 1.39 -10.93 10.81
CA PHE A 252 0.12 -10.22 11.03
C PHE A 252 -0.83 -11.06 11.88
N ALA A 253 -1.55 -10.40 12.78
CA ALA A 253 -2.62 -11.00 13.55
C ALA A 253 -3.92 -11.03 12.73
N LYS A 254 -4.83 -11.95 13.13
CA LYS A 254 -6.17 -12.05 12.52
C LYS A 254 -6.93 -10.74 12.70
N PRO A 255 -7.84 -10.40 11.78
CA PRO A 255 -8.60 -9.15 11.85
C PRO A 255 -9.60 -9.10 13.03
N TRP A 256 -9.98 -10.24 13.60
CA TRP A 256 -10.91 -10.41 14.75
C TRP A 256 -10.49 -11.58 15.65
#